data_07f694de80148090f51cff7d7fdb7419
#
_entry.id   07f694de80148090f51cff7d7fdb7419
#
_cell.length_a   1.000
_cell.length_b   1.000
_cell.length_c   1.000
_cell.angle_alpha   90.00
_cell.angle_beta   90.00
_cell.angle_gamma   90.00
#
_symmetry.space_group_name_H-M   'P 1'
#
loop_
_entity.id
_entity.type
_entity.pdbx_description
1 polymer ?
#
loop_
_entity_poly.entity_id
_entity_poly.type
_entity_poly.pdbx_seq_one_letter_code
_entity_poly.pdbx_strand_id
1 'polypeptide(L)'
;HNDQIYATKKAKENAIIERVKGIHELHRPVLIGTTSVQMSERISDLLTKEGLAHEVLNAKNHLKEAEIIAKAGQIDAITVATNMAGRGTDILLGDGVADLGGLYVIGCGKHEARRIDDQLRGRAGRQGDPGESMFFVSLEDDFMKQYGNSELSSKILENETEELNKIGRAHV
;
A
#
# COMPACT_ATOMS: atom_id res chain seq x y z
N HIS A 1 -6.95 0.64 12.50
CA HIS A 1 -5.77 -0.11 11.99
C HIS A 1 -6.16 -1.55 11.73
N ASN A 2 -6.47 -1.86 10.50
CA ASN A 2 -6.84 -3.20 10.10
C ASN A 2 -5.71 -3.82 9.27
N ASP A 3 -4.79 -4.54 9.94
CA ASP A 3 -3.81 -5.34 9.24
C ASP A 3 -4.53 -6.48 8.52
N GLN A 4 -4.22 -6.69 7.25
CA GLN A 4 -4.73 -7.79 6.45
C GLN A 4 -3.66 -8.87 6.37
N ILE A 5 -3.98 -10.07 6.83
CA ILE A 5 -3.02 -11.17 6.96
C ILE A 5 -3.42 -12.32 6.03
N TYR A 6 -2.46 -12.79 5.22
CA TYR A 6 -2.67 -13.83 4.20
C TYR A 6 -1.67 -14.97 4.39
N ALA A 7 -2.02 -16.18 3.97
CA ALA A 7 -1.10 -17.33 4.07
C ALA A 7 0.03 -17.24 3.05
N THR A 8 -0.24 -16.70 1.85
CA THR A 8 0.74 -16.66 0.76
C THR A 8 1.01 -15.24 0.26
N LYS A 9 2.19 -15.05 -0.31
CA LYS A 9 2.55 -13.80 -0.98
C LYS A 9 1.61 -13.50 -2.14
N LYS A 10 1.22 -14.52 -2.88
CA LYS A 10 0.31 -14.37 -4.03
C LYS A 10 -1.06 -13.84 -3.58
N ALA A 11 -1.63 -14.41 -2.52
CA ALA A 11 -2.90 -13.95 -1.99
C ALA A 11 -2.79 -12.49 -1.49
N LYS A 12 -1.69 -12.15 -0.82
CA LYS A 12 -1.41 -10.78 -0.39
C LYS A 12 -1.33 -9.82 -1.58
N GLU A 13 -0.57 -10.17 -2.61
CA GLU A 13 -0.41 -9.35 -3.81
C GLU A 13 -1.75 -9.11 -4.52
N ASN A 14 -2.55 -10.16 -4.68
CA ASN A 14 -3.87 -10.04 -5.29
C ASN A 14 -4.78 -9.10 -4.48
N ALA A 15 -4.74 -9.21 -3.16
CA ALA A 15 -5.54 -8.36 -2.28
C ALA A 15 -5.11 -6.89 -2.37
N ILE A 16 -3.80 -6.62 -2.45
CA ILE A 16 -3.27 -5.28 -2.65
C ILE A 16 -3.80 -4.67 -3.95
N ILE A 17 -3.70 -5.39 -5.05
CA ILE A 17 -4.14 -4.91 -6.36
C ILE A 17 -5.65 -4.64 -6.38
N GLU A 18 -6.45 -5.52 -5.79
CA GLU A 18 -7.90 -5.32 -5.69
C GLU A 18 -8.25 -4.08 -4.85
N ARG A 19 -7.51 -3.85 -3.77
CA ARG A 19 -7.69 -2.66 -2.94
C ARG A 19 -7.34 -1.39 -3.71
N VAL A 20 -6.23 -1.40 -4.44
CA VAL A 20 -5.80 -0.26 -5.26
C VAL A 20 -6.86 0.08 -6.31
N LYS A 21 -7.40 -0.94 -6.99
CA LYS A 21 -8.49 -0.74 -7.96
C LYS A 21 -9.69 -0.04 -7.34
N GLY A 22 -10.14 -0.52 -6.19
CA GLY A 22 -11.31 0.04 -5.51
C GLY A 22 -11.10 1.49 -5.09
N ILE A 23 -9.91 1.82 -4.60
CA ILE A 23 -9.59 3.19 -4.19
C ILE A 23 -9.43 4.10 -5.41
N HIS A 24 -8.81 3.60 -6.46
CA HIS A 24 -8.62 4.33 -7.71
C HIS A 24 -9.97 4.69 -8.37
N GLU A 25 -10.95 3.83 -8.28
CA GLU A 25 -12.32 4.11 -8.74
C GLU A 25 -12.95 5.30 -7.99
N LEU A 26 -12.54 5.54 -6.76
CA LEU A 26 -12.96 6.69 -5.96
C LEU A 26 -12.12 7.94 -6.24
N HIS A 27 -11.16 7.87 -7.15
CA HIS A 27 -10.23 8.94 -7.52
C HIS A 27 -9.28 9.39 -6.39
N ARG A 28 -9.17 8.62 -5.31
CA ARG A 28 -8.23 8.91 -4.22
C ARG A 28 -6.80 8.53 -4.61
N PRO A 29 -5.81 9.33 -4.21
CA PRO A 29 -4.42 8.93 -4.39
C PRO A 29 -4.05 7.76 -3.47
N VAL A 30 -3.24 6.84 -3.99
CA VAL A 30 -2.75 5.67 -3.27
C VAL A 30 -1.23 5.70 -3.25
N LEU A 31 -0.66 5.52 -2.08
CA LEU A 31 0.77 5.32 -1.90
C LEU A 31 1.02 3.91 -1.41
N ILE A 32 1.78 3.12 -2.16
CA ILE A 32 2.11 1.75 -1.82
C ILE A 32 3.55 1.70 -1.32
N GLY A 33 3.72 1.44 -0.02
CA GLY A 33 5.03 1.29 0.60
C GLY A 33 5.49 -0.15 0.53
N THR A 34 6.70 -0.38 0.02
CA THR A 34 7.28 -1.72 -0.10
C THR A 34 8.56 -1.83 0.72
N THR A 35 8.94 -3.06 1.06
CA THR A 35 10.11 -3.35 1.89
C THR A 35 11.40 -3.52 1.09
N SER A 36 11.30 -3.68 -0.22
CA SER A 36 12.46 -3.90 -1.10
C SER A 36 12.22 -3.42 -2.51
N VAL A 37 13.30 -3.23 -3.26
CA VAL A 37 13.24 -2.89 -4.69
C VAL A 37 12.53 -4.01 -5.47
N GLN A 38 12.81 -5.27 -5.15
CA GLN A 38 12.16 -6.41 -5.80
C GLN A 38 10.64 -6.39 -5.61
N MET A 39 10.18 -6.10 -4.40
CA MET A 39 8.75 -5.98 -4.12
C MET A 39 8.13 -4.81 -4.90
N SER A 40 8.81 -3.67 -4.99
CA SER A 40 8.37 -2.53 -5.79
C SER A 40 8.18 -2.90 -7.26
N GLU A 41 9.16 -3.59 -7.83
CA GLU A 41 9.11 -4.06 -9.22
C GLU A 41 7.95 -5.04 -9.41
N ARG A 42 7.75 -5.96 -8.48
CA ARG A 42 6.66 -6.94 -8.51
C ARG A 42 5.29 -6.27 -8.48
N ILE A 43 5.08 -5.33 -7.57
CA ILE A 43 3.82 -4.57 -7.48
C ILE A 43 3.60 -3.74 -8.74
N SER A 44 4.67 -3.09 -9.24
CA SER A 44 4.60 -2.30 -10.48
C SER A 44 4.17 -3.17 -11.67
N ASP A 45 4.73 -4.37 -11.82
CA ASP A 45 4.35 -5.31 -12.87
C ASP A 45 2.88 -5.70 -12.78
N LEU A 46 2.39 -5.97 -11.58
CA LEU A 46 0.99 -6.32 -11.34
C LEU A 46 0.05 -5.16 -11.67
N LEU A 47 0.41 -3.94 -11.31
CA LEU A 47 -0.37 -2.74 -11.65
C LEU A 47 -0.42 -2.54 -13.17
N THR A 48 0.70 -2.75 -13.85
CA THR A 48 0.78 -2.64 -15.30
C THR A 48 -0.13 -3.66 -15.99
N LYS A 49 -0.15 -4.90 -15.51
CA LYS A 49 -1.05 -5.95 -16.04
C LYS A 49 -2.53 -5.59 -15.90
N GLU A 50 -2.87 -4.86 -14.86
CA GLU A 50 -4.23 -4.41 -14.61
C GLU A 50 -4.59 -3.09 -15.33
N GLY A 51 -3.65 -2.55 -16.10
CA GLY A 51 -3.86 -1.30 -16.82
C GLY A 51 -3.89 -0.06 -15.93
N LEU A 52 -3.32 -0.15 -14.72
CA LEU A 52 -3.29 0.95 -13.76
C LEU A 52 -1.99 1.76 -13.91
N ALA A 53 -2.09 2.97 -14.45
CA ALA A 53 -0.96 3.88 -14.58
C ALA A 53 -0.45 4.27 -13.19
N HIS A 54 0.87 4.24 -13.00
CA HIS A 54 1.49 4.50 -11.70
C HIS A 54 2.91 5.03 -11.88
N GLU A 55 3.45 5.57 -10.79
CA GLU A 55 4.86 5.97 -10.71
C GLU A 55 5.58 5.10 -9.68
N VAL A 56 6.85 4.81 -9.93
CA VAL A 56 7.70 4.07 -8.99
C VAL A 56 8.77 5.01 -8.44
N LEU A 57 8.74 5.18 -7.12
CA LEU A 57 9.68 6.01 -6.40
C LEU A 57 10.75 5.13 -5.76
N ASN A 58 11.99 5.21 -6.26
CA ASN A 58 13.12 4.50 -5.69
C ASN A 58 14.30 5.46 -5.51
N ALA A 59 15.28 5.06 -4.69
CA ALA A 59 16.39 5.94 -4.31
C ALA A 59 17.42 6.19 -5.43
N LYS A 60 17.21 5.67 -6.63
CA LYS A 60 18.19 5.75 -7.73
C LYS A 60 18.19 7.08 -8.47
N ASN A 61 17.11 7.87 -8.39
CA ASN A 61 17.01 9.13 -9.14
C ASN A 61 16.34 10.22 -8.29
N HIS A 62 17.17 11.01 -7.61
CA HIS A 62 16.70 12.05 -6.68
C HIS A 62 15.93 13.20 -7.36
N LEU A 63 16.27 13.56 -8.60
CA LEU A 63 15.59 14.64 -9.31
C LEU A 63 14.16 14.23 -9.68
N LYS A 64 14.00 13.01 -10.17
CA LYS A 64 12.72 12.46 -10.53
C LYS A 64 11.85 12.17 -9.30
N GLU A 65 12.49 11.86 -8.18
CA GLU A 65 11.85 11.60 -6.90
C GLU A 65 10.99 12.77 -6.43
N ALA A 66 11.53 13.98 -6.48
CA ALA A 66 10.81 15.19 -6.08
C ALA A 66 9.56 15.44 -6.96
N GLU A 67 9.66 15.19 -8.27
CA GLU A 67 8.53 15.31 -9.19
C GLU A 67 7.43 14.29 -8.88
N ILE A 68 7.82 13.04 -8.60
CA ILE A 68 6.88 11.96 -8.25
C ILE A 68 6.14 12.28 -6.96
N ILE A 69 6.86 12.73 -5.93
CA ILE A 69 6.27 13.10 -4.64
C ILE A 69 5.32 14.27 -4.79
N ALA A 70 5.67 15.27 -5.62
CA ALA A 70 4.80 16.41 -5.88
C ALA A 70 3.45 15.98 -6.47
N LYS A 71 3.40 14.87 -7.18
CA LYS A 71 2.18 14.34 -7.80
C LYS A 71 1.47 13.28 -6.97
N ALA A 72 2.14 12.73 -5.94
CA ALA A 72 1.64 11.57 -5.20
C ALA A 72 0.34 11.84 -4.43
N GLY A 73 0.05 13.10 -4.09
CA GLY A 73 -1.17 13.51 -3.40
C GLY A 73 -2.30 13.99 -4.31
N GLN A 74 -2.14 13.87 -5.63
CA GLN A 74 -3.14 14.32 -6.60
C GLN A 74 -4.21 13.26 -6.84
N ILE A 75 -5.35 13.68 -7.37
CA ILE A 75 -6.43 12.78 -7.80
C ILE A 75 -5.86 11.73 -8.76
N ASP A 76 -6.31 10.49 -8.59
CA ASP A 76 -5.95 9.34 -9.42
C ASP A 76 -4.48 8.91 -9.38
N ALA A 77 -3.64 9.52 -8.55
CA ALA A 77 -2.24 9.14 -8.45
C ALA A 77 -2.08 7.77 -7.77
N ILE A 78 -1.26 6.91 -8.36
CA ILE A 78 -0.81 5.66 -7.77
C ILE A 78 0.72 5.71 -7.73
N THR A 79 1.30 5.63 -6.54
CA THR A 79 2.74 5.71 -6.35
C THR A 79 3.22 4.50 -5.57
N VAL A 80 4.25 3.83 -6.08
CA VAL A 80 4.93 2.72 -5.40
C VAL A 80 6.26 3.25 -4.87
N ALA A 81 6.50 3.12 -3.57
CA ALA A 81 7.70 3.65 -2.93
C ALA A 81 8.40 2.59 -2.08
N THR A 82 9.73 2.50 -2.20
CA THR A 82 10.52 1.69 -1.26
C THR A 82 10.71 2.47 0.05
N ASN A 83 11.08 1.75 1.11
CA ASN A 83 11.28 2.32 2.45
C ASN A 83 12.33 3.44 2.52
N MET A 84 13.24 3.48 1.55
CA MET A 84 14.34 4.48 1.49
C MET A 84 13.95 5.72 0.71
N ALA A 85 12.88 5.68 -0.05
CA ALA A 85 12.49 6.75 -0.95
C ALA A 85 11.58 7.77 -0.25
N GLY A 86 11.62 9.02 -0.67
CA GLY A 86 10.73 10.07 -0.20
C GLY A 86 11.04 10.65 1.18
N ARG A 87 12.18 10.32 1.77
CA ARG A 87 12.57 10.88 3.06
C ARG A 87 12.76 12.39 2.98
N GLY A 88 12.16 13.09 3.94
CA GLY A 88 12.32 14.54 4.08
C GLY A 88 11.40 15.39 3.21
N THR A 89 10.53 14.77 2.40
CA THR A 89 9.63 15.50 1.50
C THR A 89 8.17 15.31 1.91
N ASP A 90 7.42 16.40 2.06
CA ASP A 90 5.99 16.35 2.39
C ASP A 90 5.17 16.00 1.15
N ILE A 91 4.12 15.19 1.35
CA ILE A 91 3.12 14.91 0.33
C ILE A 91 1.94 15.85 0.54
N LEU A 92 1.75 16.76 -0.39
CA LEU A 92 0.65 17.71 -0.33
C LEU A 92 -0.55 17.15 -1.09
N LEU A 93 -1.72 17.27 -0.49
CA LEU A 93 -2.97 16.83 -1.13
C LEU A 93 -3.37 17.81 -2.22
N GLY A 94 -3.74 17.29 -3.38
CA GLY A 94 -4.30 18.07 -4.47
C GLY A 94 -5.70 18.59 -4.16
N ASP A 95 -6.22 19.45 -5.02
CA ASP A 95 -7.55 20.02 -4.86
C ASP A 95 -8.62 18.94 -4.85
N GLY A 96 -9.48 18.96 -3.85
CA GLY A 96 -10.59 18.02 -3.69
C GLY A 96 -10.22 16.67 -3.08
N VAL A 97 -8.94 16.37 -2.89
CA VAL A 97 -8.49 15.09 -2.35
C VAL A 97 -8.90 14.91 -0.89
N ALA A 98 -8.84 15.96 -0.08
CA ALA A 98 -9.26 15.92 1.32
C ALA A 98 -10.74 15.50 1.44
N ASP A 99 -11.60 15.99 0.56
CA ASP A 99 -13.03 15.64 0.54
C ASP A 99 -13.27 14.18 0.17
N LEU A 100 -12.34 13.55 -0.55
CA LEU A 100 -12.39 12.12 -0.89
C LEU A 100 -11.87 11.22 0.24
N GLY A 101 -11.31 11.79 1.29
CA GLY A 101 -10.72 11.06 2.42
C GLY A 101 -9.20 11.14 2.49
N GLY A 102 -8.56 11.90 1.60
CA GLY A 102 -7.12 12.14 1.59
C GLY A 102 -6.31 10.99 0.97
N LEU A 103 -5.03 10.95 1.31
CA LEU A 103 -4.10 9.92 0.82
C LEU A 103 -4.39 8.57 1.47
N TYR A 104 -4.42 7.53 0.66
CA TYR A 104 -4.54 6.15 1.13
C TYR A 104 -3.18 5.46 1.05
N VAL A 105 -2.66 5.01 2.18
CA VAL A 105 -1.35 4.35 2.27
C VAL A 105 -1.53 2.84 2.44
N ILE A 106 -0.94 2.08 1.52
CA ILE A 106 -0.91 0.62 1.59
C ILE A 106 0.52 0.19 1.93
N GLY A 107 0.68 -0.56 3.01
CA GLY A 107 1.95 -1.16 3.39
C GLY A 107 2.02 -2.62 2.96
N CYS A 108 3.09 -3.01 2.28
CA CYS A 108 3.30 -4.38 1.80
C CYS A 108 4.12 -5.24 2.75
N GLY A 109 4.26 -4.84 4.01
CA GLY A 109 4.93 -5.58 5.07
C GLY A 109 4.82 -4.79 6.35
N LYS A 110 4.65 -5.48 7.47
CA LYS A 110 4.27 -4.82 8.72
C LYS A 110 5.35 -3.91 9.31
N HIS A 111 6.60 -4.38 9.32
CA HIS A 111 7.67 -3.67 10.03
C HIS A 111 8.10 -2.39 9.31
N GLU A 112 8.45 -2.49 8.06
CA GLU A 112 8.94 -1.35 7.29
C GLU A 112 7.82 -0.47 6.74
N ALA A 113 6.69 -1.07 6.39
CA ALA A 113 5.53 -0.33 5.93
C ALA A 113 4.97 0.59 7.02
N ARG A 114 4.98 0.14 8.27
CA ARG A 114 4.57 0.99 9.41
C ARG A 114 5.48 2.20 9.54
N ARG A 115 6.79 2.02 9.37
CA ARG A 115 7.75 3.12 9.42
C ARG A 115 7.53 4.11 8.27
N ILE A 116 7.27 3.61 7.07
CA ILE A 116 6.91 4.47 5.92
C ILE A 116 5.61 5.21 6.21
N ASP A 117 4.60 4.51 6.72
CA ASP A 117 3.31 5.09 7.06
C ASP A 117 3.47 6.21 8.10
N ASP A 118 4.20 5.95 9.19
CA ASP A 118 4.44 6.96 10.23
C ASP A 118 5.15 8.19 9.66
N GLN A 119 6.16 8.01 8.81
CA GLN A 119 6.86 9.10 8.15
C GLN A 119 5.96 9.91 7.23
N LEU A 120 5.17 9.23 6.43
CA LEU A 120 4.33 9.87 5.41
C LEU A 120 3.04 10.44 6.00
N ARG A 121 2.47 9.77 6.99
CA ARG A 121 1.31 10.25 7.72
C ARG A 121 1.65 11.52 8.51
N GLY A 122 2.82 11.56 9.13
CA GLY A 122 3.31 12.75 9.81
C GLY A 122 3.50 13.94 8.87
N ARG A 123 3.71 13.71 7.58
CA ARG A 123 3.84 14.73 6.54
C ARG A 123 2.51 15.10 5.90
N ALA A 124 1.68 14.10 5.55
CA ALA A 124 0.40 14.30 4.91
C ALA A 124 -0.68 14.76 5.90
N GLY A 125 -0.58 14.34 7.16
CA GLY A 125 -1.51 14.70 8.22
C GLY A 125 -1.24 16.02 8.90
N ARG A 126 -0.23 16.77 8.47
CA ARG A 126 0.02 18.12 8.98
C ARG A 126 -1.19 19.01 8.69
N GLN A 127 -1.61 19.79 9.68
CA GLN A 127 -2.75 20.69 9.59
C GLN A 127 -4.11 19.97 9.55
N GLY A 128 -4.15 18.70 9.98
CA GLY A 128 -5.41 17.96 10.07
C GLY A 128 -5.91 17.38 8.76
N ASP A 129 -5.06 17.23 7.75
CA ASP A 129 -5.43 16.56 6.50
C ASP A 129 -5.86 15.11 6.77
N PRO A 130 -6.96 14.64 6.17
CA PRO A 130 -7.39 13.26 6.34
C PRO A 130 -6.49 12.28 5.60
N GLY A 131 -6.47 11.05 6.06
CA GLY A 131 -5.72 9.97 5.43
C GLY A 131 -6.05 8.65 6.08
N GLU A 132 -5.80 7.57 5.37
CA GLU A 132 -6.00 6.21 5.86
C GLU A 132 -4.78 5.36 5.53
N SER A 133 -4.59 4.29 6.31
CA SER A 133 -3.54 3.32 6.01
C SER A 133 -4.01 1.90 6.27
N MET A 134 -3.47 0.95 5.50
CA MET A 134 -3.73 -0.46 5.67
C MET A 134 -2.47 -1.24 5.35
N PHE A 135 -2.15 -2.23 6.18
CA PHE A 135 -0.98 -3.09 6.01
C PHE A 135 -1.41 -4.47 5.54
N PHE A 136 -0.73 -4.97 4.52
CA PHE A 136 -0.94 -6.31 3.98
C PHE A 136 0.31 -7.14 4.26
N VAL A 137 0.13 -8.24 4.97
CA VAL A 137 1.23 -9.14 5.36
C VAL A 137 0.88 -10.57 4.98
N SER A 138 1.90 -11.42 4.79
CA SER A 138 1.70 -12.85 4.57
C SER A 138 2.62 -13.68 5.46
N LEU A 139 2.25 -14.93 5.69
CA LEU A 139 3.09 -15.90 6.41
C LEU A 139 4.41 -16.16 5.68
N GLU A 140 4.43 -15.94 4.38
CA GLU A 140 5.63 -16.11 3.55
C GLU A 140 6.57 -14.89 3.59
N ASP A 141 6.15 -13.79 4.21
CA ASP A 141 7.02 -12.62 4.40
C ASP A 141 8.16 -12.99 5.36
N ASP A 142 9.36 -12.49 5.10
CA ASP A 142 10.56 -12.83 5.89
C ASP A 142 10.37 -12.53 7.38
N PHE A 143 9.74 -11.41 7.72
CA PHE A 143 9.43 -11.04 9.09
C PHE A 143 8.53 -12.09 9.77
N MET A 144 7.50 -12.56 9.08
CA MET A 144 6.53 -13.50 9.64
C MET A 144 7.10 -14.91 9.79
N LYS A 145 8.02 -15.32 8.94
CA LYS A 145 8.75 -16.60 9.07
C LYS A 145 9.57 -16.66 10.35
N GLN A 146 10.12 -15.51 10.76
CA GLN A 146 10.96 -15.37 11.95
C GLN A 146 10.14 -15.36 13.25
N TYR A 147 8.96 -14.74 13.23
CA TYR A 147 8.17 -14.46 14.42
C TYR A 147 6.77 -15.10 14.41
N GLY A 148 6.43 -15.87 13.37
CA GLY A 148 5.15 -16.55 13.28
C GLY A 148 4.99 -17.64 14.32
N ASN A 149 3.86 -17.67 15.03
CA ASN A 149 3.49 -18.72 15.95
C ASN A 149 2.17 -19.37 15.51
N SER A 150 1.77 -20.46 16.20
CA SER A 150 0.57 -21.21 15.86
C SER A 150 -0.71 -20.39 15.97
N GLU A 151 -0.78 -19.46 16.92
CA GLU A 151 -1.92 -18.57 17.13
C GLU A 151 -2.08 -17.60 15.96
N LEU A 152 -0.98 -17.02 15.49
CA LEU A 152 -0.96 -16.15 14.34
C LEU A 152 -1.37 -16.90 13.06
N SER A 153 -0.89 -18.13 12.89
CA SER A 153 -1.25 -19.00 11.77
C SER A 153 -2.76 -19.28 11.73
N SER A 154 -3.38 -19.52 12.88
CA SER A 154 -4.82 -19.72 12.98
C SER A 154 -5.62 -18.50 12.55
N LYS A 155 -5.22 -17.31 12.98
CA LYS A 155 -5.86 -16.05 12.59
C LYS A 155 -5.78 -15.81 11.08
N ILE A 156 -4.65 -16.17 10.48
CA ILE A 156 -4.42 -16.00 9.05
C ILE A 156 -5.33 -16.91 8.24
N LEU A 157 -5.46 -18.17 8.65
CA LEU A 157 -6.36 -19.12 8.00
C LEU A 157 -7.82 -18.69 8.09
N GLU A 158 -8.24 -18.11 9.23
CA GLU A 158 -9.57 -17.53 9.39
C GLU A 158 -9.81 -16.39 8.42
N ASN A 159 -8.87 -15.47 8.29
CA ASN A 159 -8.98 -14.34 7.37
C ASN A 159 -9.07 -14.79 5.90
N GLU A 160 -8.28 -15.78 5.51
CA GLU A 160 -8.34 -16.33 4.15
C GLU A 160 -9.70 -16.97 3.86
N THR A 161 -10.24 -17.70 4.81
CA THR A 161 -11.55 -18.32 4.68
C THR A 161 -12.63 -17.24 4.52
N GLU A 162 -12.56 -16.15 5.26
CA GLU A 162 -13.48 -15.02 5.14
C GLU A 162 -13.38 -14.34 3.78
N GLU A 163 -12.16 -14.10 3.29
CA GLU A 163 -11.95 -13.49 1.97
C GLU A 163 -12.45 -14.37 0.84
N LEU A 164 -12.17 -15.67 0.89
CA LEU A 164 -12.68 -16.62 -0.09
C LEU A 164 -14.21 -16.69 -0.08
N ASN A 165 -14.82 -16.63 1.09
CA ASN A 165 -16.28 -16.60 1.23
C ASN A 165 -16.88 -15.32 0.65
N LYS A 166 -16.22 -14.18 0.84
CA LYS A 166 -16.64 -12.90 0.24
C LYS A 166 -16.58 -12.95 -1.28
N ILE A 167 -15.50 -13.48 -1.85
CA ILE A 167 -15.32 -13.65 -3.28
C ILE A 167 -16.39 -14.59 -3.84
N GLY A 168 -16.64 -15.71 -3.18
CA GLY A 168 -17.67 -16.66 -3.56
C GLY A 168 -19.07 -16.04 -3.57
N ARG A 169 -19.39 -15.18 -2.61
CA ARG A 169 -20.68 -14.46 -2.57
C ARG A 169 -20.80 -13.41 -3.66
N ALA A 170 -19.72 -12.77 -4.05
CA ALA A 170 -19.71 -11.75 -5.09
C ALA A 170 -19.92 -12.33 -6.49
N HIS A 171 -19.67 -13.62 -6.71
CA HIS A 171 -19.78 -14.29 -7.98
C HIS A 171 -21.07 -15.14 -8.11
N VAL A 172 -21.90 -15.14 -7.12
CA VAL A 172 -23.24 -15.77 -7.13
C VAL A 172 -24.30 -14.67 -7.40
#